data_cbb93b10da6f25d5bdb06f4198db5bc0
#
_entry.id   cbb93b10da6f25d5bdb06f4198db5bc0
#
_cell.length_a   1.000
_cell.length_b   1.000
_cell.length_c   1.000
_cell.angle_alpha   90.00
_cell.angle_beta   90.00
_cell.angle_gamma   90.00
#
_symmetry.space_group_name_H-M   'P 1'
#
loop_
_entity.id
_entity.type
_entity.pdbx_description
1 polymer ?
#
loop_
_entity_poly.entity_id
_entity_poly.type
_entity_poly.pdbx_seq_one_letter_code
_entity_poly.pdbx_strand_id
1 'polypeptide(L)'
;ANWACYHSEMWVTKYGGFEIGIVPCAVGGPYAVLVASELHASGCQLIVSVTSVGRVLPLGDPPYFVLIEKARRDEGTSLHYLPPSEWVHLNPSIGERLTAAFDELEEPVCVGASWTTDAPFRETESAIAAAEAAGVHTVEMESASLYAYAQATEQDLVCVAHVTNTMAVEGDDFEKGADDGTYRILAVVEAIARGWSKGF
;
A
#
# COMPACT_ATOMS: atom_id res chain seq x y z
N ALA A 1 21.77 5.64 -1.57
CA ALA A 1 22.37 6.17 -0.33
C ALA A 1 22.58 5.03 0.65
N ASN A 2 23.61 5.12 1.49
CA ASN A 2 23.75 4.21 2.63
C ASN A 2 22.69 4.59 3.67
N TRP A 3 21.89 3.60 4.08
CA TRP A 3 20.89 3.75 5.11
C TRP A 3 20.87 2.51 6.04
N ALA A 4 20.01 2.47 7.05
CA ALA A 4 20.08 1.46 8.10
C ALA A 4 19.96 0.01 7.62
N CYS A 5 19.11 -0.24 6.61
CA CYS A 5 18.87 -1.58 6.11
C CYS A 5 19.97 -2.07 5.16
N TYR A 6 20.73 -3.03 5.59
CA TYR A 6 21.83 -3.61 4.81
C TYR A 6 21.37 -4.58 3.70
N HIS A 7 20.07 -4.93 3.65
CA HIS A 7 19.51 -5.81 2.63
C HIS A 7 18.91 -5.07 1.44
N SER A 8 18.81 -3.74 1.50
CA SER A 8 18.18 -2.96 0.45
C SER A 8 18.96 -1.67 0.19
N GLU A 9 18.75 -1.14 -0.99
CA GLU A 9 19.22 0.18 -1.38
C GLU A 9 18.08 1.20 -1.23
N MET A 10 18.43 2.44 -0.93
CA MET A 10 17.50 3.57 -0.92
C MET A 10 17.97 4.61 -1.92
N TRP A 11 17.09 5.02 -2.79
CA TRP A 11 17.28 6.18 -3.66
C TRP A 11 16.57 7.38 -3.08
N VAL A 12 17.16 8.57 -3.25
CA VAL A 12 16.56 9.82 -2.79
C VAL A 12 16.36 10.71 -4.01
N THR A 13 15.16 11.26 -4.13
CA THR A 13 14.79 12.20 -5.18
C THR A 13 13.99 13.36 -4.59
N LYS A 14 13.75 14.39 -5.42
CA LYS A 14 12.84 15.49 -5.10
C LYS A 14 11.71 15.52 -6.11
N TYR A 15 10.49 15.51 -5.63
CA TYR A 15 9.29 15.56 -6.45
C TYR A 15 8.19 16.37 -5.75
N GLY A 16 7.50 17.26 -6.45
CA GLY A 16 6.41 18.07 -5.89
C GLY A 16 6.79 18.96 -4.70
N GLY A 17 8.08 19.25 -4.51
CA GLY A 17 8.59 19.99 -3.35
C GLY A 17 8.97 19.15 -2.15
N PHE A 18 8.76 17.85 -2.19
CA PHE A 18 9.14 16.89 -1.15
C PHE A 18 10.46 16.20 -1.48
N GLU A 19 11.23 15.87 -0.44
CA GLU A 19 12.32 14.91 -0.53
C GLU A 19 11.77 13.52 -0.26
N ILE A 20 11.95 12.61 -1.22
CA ILE A 20 11.35 11.27 -1.21
C ILE A 20 12.47 10.23 -1.22
N GLY A 21 12.50 9.37 -0.22
CA GLY A 21 13.30 8.15 -0.20
C GLY A 21 12.50 7.00 -0.81
N ILE A 22 13.13 6.26 -1.73
CA ILE A 22 12.50 5.13 -2.43
C ILE A 22 13.26 3.86 -2.08
N VAL A 23 12.57 2.91 -1.46
CA VAL A 23 13.08 1.56 -1.16
C VAL A 23 12.25 0.57 -1.97
N PRO A 24 12.84 -0.13 -2.94
CA PRO A 24 12.11 -1.07 -3.78
C PRO A 24 11.99 -2.45 -3.14
N CYS A 25 11.04 -3.24 -3.63
CA CYS A 25 10.96 -4.68 -3.42
C CYS A 25 10.86 -5.11 -1.94
N ALA A 26 10.18 -4.32 -1.10
CA ALA A 26 9.89 -4.71 0.29
C ALA A 26 8.68 -5.65 0.32
N VAL A 27 8.83 -6.86 -0.21
CA VAL A 27 7.74 -7.84 -0.36
C VAL A 27 7.55 -8.66 0.90
N GLY A 28 6.28 -8.75 1.34
CA GLY A 28 5.83 -9.52 2.49
C GLY A 28 5.89 -8.76 3.81
N GLY A 29 4.89 -9.01 4.67
CA GLY A 29 4.70 -8.30 5.93
C GLY A 29 5.94 -8.17 6.80
N PRO A 30 6.70 -9.25 7.10
CA PRO A 30 7.87 -9.18 7.97
C PRO A 30 8.94 -8.22 7.44
N TYR A 31 9.23 -8.27 6.14
CA TYR A 31 10.27 -7.45 5.55
C TYR A 31 9.81 -5.99 5.38
N ALA A 32 8.57 -5.77 4.96
CA ALA A 32 8.00 -4.42 4.85
C ALA A 32 8.02 -3.69 6.20
N VAL A 33 7.67 -4.38 7.29
CA VAL A 33 7.71 -3.80 8.65
C VAL A 33 9.13 -3.56 9.13
N LEU A 34 10.09 -4.44 8.81
CA LEU A 34 11.51 -4.20 9.09
C LEU A 34 11.97 -2.89 8.44
N VAL A 35 11.72 -2.73 7.14
CA VAL A 35 12.05 -1.52 6.38
C VAL A 35 11.36 -0.29 6.96
N ALA A 36 10.05 -0.38 7.26
CA ALA A 36 9.29 0.72 7.85
C ALA A 36 9.87 1.16 9.21
N SER A 37 10.24 0.20 10.07
CA SER A 37 10.85 0.48 11.36
C SER A 37 12.18 1.24 11.23
N GLU A 38 13.01 0.83 10.28
CA GLU A 38 14.31 1.47 10.03
C GLU A 38 14.17 2.84 9.38
N LEU A 39 13.18 3.05 8.49
CA LEU A 39 12.86 4.36 7.93
C LEU A 39 12.41 5.34 9.02
N HIS A 40 11.47 4.95 9.88
CA HIS A 40 11.02 5.80 10.99
C HIS A 40 12.15 6.09 11.98
N ALA A 41 12.96 5.09 12.34
CA ALA A 41 14.14 5.31 13.19
C ALA A 41 15.18 6.25 12.56
N SER A 42 15.21 6.35 11.23
CA SER A 42 16.05 7.27 10.46
C SER A 42 15.44 8.67 10.27
N GLY A 43 14.25 8.92 10.82
CA GLY A 43 13.59 10.23 10.80
C GLY A 43 12.56 10.41 9.66
N CYS A 44 12.16 9.34 8.97
CA CYS A 44 11.04 9.39 8.04
C CYS A 44 9.76 9.72 8.80
N GLN A 45 9.00 10.70 8.31
CA GLN A 45 7.79 11.18 8.98
C GLN A 45 6.51 10.56 8.42
N LEU A 46 6.53 10.19 7.14
CA LEU A 46 5.42 9.52 6.46
C LEU A 46 5.97 8.41 5.57
N ILE A 47 5.42 7.23 5.68
CA ILE A 47 5.68 6.13 4.74
C ILE A 47 4.46 5.95 3.84
N VAL A 48 4.71 5.86 2.53
CA VAL A 48 3.71 5.46 1.54
C VAL A 48 4.15 4.14 0.92
N SER A 49 3.42 3.08 1.20
CA SER A 49 3.60 1.79 0.56
C SER A 49 2.75 1.75 -0.71
N VAL A 50 3.40 1.52 -1.86
CA VAL A 50 2.69 1.36 -3.14
C VAL A 50 3.00 -0.03 -3.67
N THR A 51 1.97 -0.83 -3.89
CA THR A 51 2.11 -2.22 -4.35
C THR A 51 1.25 -2.51 -5.58
N SER A 52 1.74 -3.37 -6.45
CA SER A 52 0.90 -4.01 -7.48
C SER A 52 0.06 -5.09 -6.81
N VAL A 53 -1.18 -5.27 -7.22
CA VAL A 53 -2.15 -6.13 -6.53
C VAL A 53 -2.91 -7.03 -7.50
N GLY A 54 -3.38 -8.15 -6.98
CA GLY A 54 -4.46 -8.91 -7.58
C GLY A 54 -5.81 -8.22 -7.33
N ARG A 55 -6.64 -8.13 -8.37
CA ARG A 55 -8.00 -7.58 -8.27
C ARG A 55 -8.98 -8.68 -7.85
N VAL A 56 -9.65 -8.50 -6.72
CA VAL A 56 -10.73 -9.38 -6.23
C VAL A 56 -12.09 -8.83 -6.69
N LEU A 57 -12.53 -7.70 -6.14
CA LEU A 57 -13.75 -7.02 -6.60
C LEU A 57 -13.39 -5.75 -7.38
N PRO A 58 -14.02 -5.48 -8.53
CA PRO A 58 -13.74 -4.28 -9.31
C PRO A 58 -14.27 -3.02 -8.61
N LEU A 59 -13.50 -1.92 -8.67
CA LEU A 59 -13.91 -0.56 -8.32
C LEU A 59 -14.04 0.34 -9.56
N GLY A 60 -13.62 -0.16 -10.72
CA GLY A 60 -13.66 0.52 -11.99
C GLY A 60 -12.89 -0.26 -13.06
N ASP A 61 -12.73 0.36 -14.23
CA ASP A 61 -11.88 -0.15 -15.30
C ASP A 61 -10.42 0.22 -15.02
N PRO A 62 -9.47 -0.73 -15.11
CA PRO A 62 -8.05 -0.42 -14.95
C PRO A 62 -7.52 0.52 -16.06
N PRO A 63 -6.48 1.32 -15.79
CA PRO A 63 -5.74 1.41 -14.52
C PRO A 63 -6.40 2.36 -13.50
N TYR A 64 -6.30 2.02 -12.22
CA TYR A 64 -6.71 2.88 -11.10
C TYR A 64 -5.93 2.53 -9.84
N PHE A 65 -5.92 3.46 -8.89
CA PHE A 65 -5.35 3.22 -7.56
C PHE A 65 -6.45 2.92 -6.53
N VAL A 66 -6.07 2.18 -5.48
CA VAL A 66 -6.93 1.96 -4.31
C VAL A 66 -6.20 2.46 -3.08
N LEU A 67 -6.72 3.52 -2.44
CA LEU A 67 -6.35 3.85 -1.08
C LEU A 67 -6.92 2.75 -0.18
N ILE A 68 -6.05 1.97 0.43
CA ILE A 68 -6.45 0.86 1.30
C ILE A 68 -6.90 1.44 2.64
N GLU A 69 -8.22 1.54 2.86
CA GLU A 69 -8.78 2.04 4.13
C GLU A 69 -8.72 0.99 5.23
N LYS A 70 -8.78 -0.29 4.87
CA LYS A 70 -8.68 -1.43 5.78
C LYS A 70 -8.07 -2.63 5.08
N ALA A 71 -7.34 -3.44 5.84
CA ALA A 71 -6.73 -4.65 5.37
C ALA A 71 -7.16 -5.85 6.21
N ARG A 72 -7.56 -6.95 5.53
CA ARG A 72 -7.87 -8.22 6.19
C ARG A 72 -6.58 -8.91 6.57
N ARG A 73 -6.50 -9.35 7.81
CA ARG A 73 -5.30 -9.90 8.44
C ARG A 73 -5.26 -11.43 8.23
N ASP A 74 -4.70 -11.86 7.11
CA ASP A 74 -4.43 -13.28 6.81
C ASP A 74 -2.92 -13.51 6.66
N GLU A 75 -2.17 -12.99 7.64
CA GLU A 75 -0.72 -13.01 7.74
C GLU A 75 -0.28 -13.04 9.22
N GLY A 76 0.98 -13.36 9.46
CA GLY A 76 1.47 -13.56 10.82
C GLY A 76 2.00 -12.32 11.54
N THR A 77 2.53 -11.34 10.80
CA THR A 77 3.28 -10.21 11.38
C THR A 77 2.42 -9.27 12.21
N SER A 78 1.22 -8.93 11.73
CA SER A 78 0.33 -8.00 12.41
C SER A 78 -0.07 -8.47 13.80
N LEU A 79 -0.08 -9.77 14.05
CA LEU A 79 -0.41 -10.38 15.35
C LEU A 79 0.64 -10.10 16.44
N HIS A 80 1.86 -9.66 16.06
CA HIS A 80 2.90 -9.23 16.99
C HIS A 80 2.73 -7.78 17.43
N TYR A 81 1.94 -6.98 16.70
CA TYR A 81 1.73 -5.56 16.95
C TYR A 81 0.37 -5.26 17.59
N LEU A 82 -0.68 -5.98 17.17
CA LEU A 82 -2.04 -5.75 17.65
C LEU A 82 -2.71 -7.07 18.07
N PRO A 83 -3.64 -7.05 19.02
CA PRO A 83 -4.47 -8.21 19.35
C PRO A 83 -5.15 -8.80 18.10
N PRO A 84 -5.51 -10.09 18.11
CA PRO A 84 -6.21 -10.73 17.00
C PRO A 84 -7.53 -10.00 16.67
N SER A 85 -7.68 -9.68 15.40
CA SER A 85 -8.91 -9.12 14.81
C SER A 85 -8.92 -9.47 13.32
N GLU A 86 -10.07 -9.44 12.67
CA GLU A 86 -10.15 -9.72 11.25
C GLU A 86 -9.55 -8.58 10.41
N TRP A 87 -9.70 -7.36 10.87
CA TRP A 87 -9.31 -6.16 10.14
C TRP A 87 -8.36 -5.27 10.92
N VAL A 88 -7.54 -4.55 10.18
CA VAL A 88 -6.78 -3.40 10.64
C VAL A 88 -7.06 -2.23 9.67
N HIS A 89 -7.00 -0.99 10.15
CA HIS A 89 -7.46 0.18 9.41
C HIS A 89 -6.34 1.21 9.22
N LEU A 90 -6.42 1.96 8.14
CA LEU A 90 -5.70 3.23 8.01
C LEU A 90 -6.08 4.14 9.19
N ASN A 91 -5.14 4.92 9.70
CA ASN A 91 -5.44 5.93 10.70
C ASN A 91 -6.53 6.89 10.18
N PRO A 92 -7.70 6.98 10.83
CA PRO A 92 -8.81 7.79 10.33
C PRO A 92 -8.45 9.26 10.11
N SER A 93 -7.59 9.83 10.97
CA SER A 93 -7.17 11.23 10.83
C SER A 93 -6.32 11.47 9.56
N ILE A 94 -5.59 10.46 9.10
CA ILE A 94 -4.89 10.51 7.81
C ILE A 94 -5.91 10.38 6.68
N GLY A 95 -6.81 9.40 6.74
CA GLY A 95 -7.84 9.19 5.73
C GLY A 95 -8.67 10.44 5.45
N GLU A 96 -9.11 11.14 6.51
CA GLU A 96 -9.86 12.40 6.39
C GLU A 96 -9.07 13.49 5.64
N ARG A 97 -7.77 13.62 5.90
CA ARG A 97 -6.89 14.59 5.20
C ARG A 97 -6.67 14.26 3.73
N LEU A 98 -6.80 12.99 3.35
CA LEU A 98 -6.60 12.53 1.98
C LEU A 98 -7.87 12.60 1.12
N THR A 99 -9.05 12.88 1.68
CA THR A 99 -10.34 12.82 0.97
C THR A 99 -10.38 13.67 -0.30
N ALA A 100 -9.74 14.86 -0.30
CA ALA A 100 -9.67 15.74 -1.47
C ALA A 100 -8.26 15.80 -2.11
N ALA A 101 -7.36 14.89 -1.71
CA ALA A 101 -5.98 14.93 -2.19
C ALA A 101 -5.84 14.40 -3.63
N PHE A 102 -6.81 13.62 -4.08
CA PHE A 102 -6.72 12.86 -5.33
C PHE A 102 -7.53 13.44 -6.49
N ASP A 103 -8.27 14.55 -6.27
CA ASP A 103 -9.20 15.11 -7.25
C ASP A 103 -8.54 15.58 -8.56
N GLU A 104 -7.25 15.92 -8.52
CA GLU A 104 -6.49 16.43 -9.66
C GLU A 104 -5.65 15.34 -10.36
N LEU A 105 -5.73 14.09 -9.91
CA LEU A 105 -4.94 13.01 -10.52
C LEU A 105 -5.56 12.51 -11.81
N GLU A 106 -4.69 12.14 -12.76
CA GLU A 106 -5.10 11.58 -14.06
C GLU A 106 -5.78 10.21 -13.89
N GLU A 107 -5.21 9.35 -13.04
CA GLU A 107 -5.79 8.06 -12.70
C GLU A 107 -6.66 8.15 -11.44
N PRO A 108 -7.87 7.55 -11.47
CA PRO A 108 -8.75 7.55 -10.33
C PRO A 108 -8.11 6.88 -9.11
N VAL A 109 -8.34 7.45 -7.92
CA VAL A 109 -8.03 6.79 -6.64
C VAL A 109 -9.35 6.45 -5.96
N CYS A 110 -9.64 5.17 -5.87
CA CYS A 110 -10.80 4.65 -5.14
C CYS A 110 -10.42 4.33 -3.70
N VAL A 111 -11.38 4.33 -2.80
CA VAL A 111 -11.19 3.83 -1.43
C VAL A 111 -11.67 2.39 -1.35
N GLY A 112 -10.89 1.51 -0.74
CA GLY A 112 -11.26 0.10 -0.71
C GLY A 112 -10.56 -0.73 0.36
N ALA A 113 -10.96 -2.00 0.45
CA ALA A 113 -10.39 -2.99 1.34
C ALA A 113 -9.42 -3.90 0.61
N SER A 114 -8.31 -4.28 1.26
CA SER A 114 -7.37 -5.28 0.77
C SER A 114 -7.38 -6.54 1.64
N TRP A 115 -7.01 -7.65 1.06
CA TRP A 115 -6.67 -8.88 1.75
C TRP A 115 -5.16 -9.03 1.75
N THR A 116 -4.54 -9.00 2.93
CA THR A 116 -3.11 -9.23 3.08
C THR A 116 -2.86 -10.69 3.40
N THR A 117 -2.08 -11.39 2.54
CA THR A 117 -1.74 -12.80 2.72
C THR A 117 -0.24 -13.04 2.69
N ASP A 118 0.25 -13.96 3.52
CA ASP A 118 1.64 -14.47 3.46
C ASP A 118 1.84 -15.54 2.37
N ALA A 119 0.76 -16.00 1.72
CA ALA A 119 0.78 -17.16 0.85
C ALA A 119 0.10 -16.91 -0.51
N PRO A 120 0.66 -16.07 -1.40
CA PRO A 120 0.02 -15.67 -2.66
C PRO A 120 -0.30 -16.88 -3.57
N PHE A 121 0.50 -17.95 -3.52
CA PHE A 121 0.23 -19.17 -4.28
C PHE A 121 -0.85 -20.07 -3.64
N ARG A 122 -1.52 -19.61 -2.58
CA ARG A 122 -2.65 -20.29 -1.92
C ARG A 122 -3.96 -19.51 -2.01
N GLU A 123 -4.06 -18.59 -2.92
CA GLU A 123 -5.30 -17.88 -3.28
C GLU A 123 -6.25 -18.84 -4.00
N THR A 124 -6.86 -19.74 -3.23
CA THR A 124 -7.81 -20.73 -3.75
C THR A 124 -9.14 -20.09 -4.12
N GLU A 125 -9.93 -20.74 -4.98
CA GLU A 125 -11.27 -20.27 -5.34
C GLU A 125 -12.15 -20.01 -4.11
N SER A 126 -12.07 -20.86 -3.09
CA SER A 126 -12.83 -20.68 -1.85
C SER A 126 -12.33 -19.50 -1.02
N ALA A 127 -11.02 -19.21 -1.01
CA ALA A 127 -10.45 -18.03 -0.34
C ALA A 127 -10.85 -16.74 -1.04
N ILE A 128 -10.79 -16.73 -2.38
CA ILE A 128 -11.24 -15.60 -3.21
C ILE A 128 -12.73 -15.33 -2.99
N ALA A 129 -13.59 -16.36 -3.05
CA ALA A 129 -15.02 -16.20 -2.79
C ALA A 129 -15.32 -15.68 -1.39
N ALA A 130 -14.55 -16.09 -0.38
CA ALA A 130 -14.67 -15.55 0.98
C ALA A 130 -14.23 -14.09 1.08
N ALA A 131 -13.19 -13.69 0.35
CA ALA A 131 -12.73 -12.31 0.27
C ALA A 131 -13.77 -11.43 -0.45
N GLU A 132 -14.34 -11.88 -1.57
CA GLU A 132 -15.44 -11.21 -2.26
C GLU A 132 -16.65 -10.99 -1.35
N ALA A 133 -17.08 -12.03 -0.63
CA ALA A 133 -18.19 -11.96 0.32
C ALA A 133 -17.92 -10.98 1.47
N ALA A 134 -16.65 -10.77 1.83
CA ALA A 134 -16.22 -9.80 2.84
C ALA A 134 -16.05 -8.38 2.30
N GLY A 135 -16.28 -8.15 0.99
CA GLY A 135 -16.14 -6.84 0.35
C GLY A 135 -14.68 -6.42 0.12
N VAL A 136 -13.79 -7.38 -0.09
CA VAL A 136 -12.39 -7.13 -0.43
C VAL A 136 -12.26 -6.77 -1.90
N HIS A 137 -11.47 -5.76 -2.23
CA HIS A 137 -11.26 -5.28 -3.60
C HIS A 137 -9.93 -5.75 -4.19
N THR A 138 -8.90 -5.86 -3.36
CA THR A 138 -7.54 -6.22 -3.79
C THR A 138 -6.91 -7.26 -2.86
N VAL A 139 -5.89 -7.96 -3.35
CA VAL A 139 -5.03 -8.85 -2.56
C VAL A 139 -3.58 -8.47 -2.74
N GLU A 140 -2.84 -8.41 -1.64
CA GLU A 140 -1.42 -8.05 -1.55
C GLU A 140 -0.78 -8.72 -0.31
N MET A 141 0.45 -8.35 0.04
CA MET A 141 1.24 -9.07 1.05
C MET A 141 1.74 -8.20 2.22
N GLU A 142 1.37 -6.91 2.35
CA GLU A 142 2.02 -5.96 3.27
C GLU A 142 1.07 -5.16 4.15
N SER A 143 -0.07 -4.72 3.64
CA SER A 143 -0.87 -3.62 4.22
C SER A 143 -1.35 -3.89 5.64
N ALA A 144 -1.78 -5.11 5.95
CA ALA A 144 -2.23 -5.44 7.31
C ALA A 144 -1.08 -5.36 8.32
N SER A 145 0.10 -5.87 7.95
CA SER A 145 1.30 -5.81 8.77
C SER A 145 1.76 -4.37 9.00
N LEU A 146 1.79 -3.57 7.94
CA LEU A 146 2.20 -2.16 7.97
C LEU A 146 1.24 -1.31 8.81
N TYR A 147 -0.07 -1.47 8.64
CA TYR A 147 -1.04 -0.74 9.44
C TYR A 147 -1.02 -1.15 10.93
N ALA A 148 -0.83 -2.44 11.21
CA ALA A 148 -0.69 -2.90 12.58
C ALA A 148 0.56 -2.32 13.27
N TYR A 149 1.68 -2.31 12.55
CA TYR A 149 2.91 -1.65 12.99
C TYR A 149 2.67 -0.15 13.23
N ALA A 150 2.09 0.56 12.27
CA ALA A 150 1.85 1.99 12.34
C ALA A 150 0.97 2.37 13.55
N GLN A 151 -0.09 1.61 13.80
CA GLN A 151 -0.96 1.83 14.98
C GLN A 151 -0.22 1.57 16.29
N ALA A 152 0.54 0.49 16.39
CA ALA A 152 1.24 0.11 17.62
C ALA A 152 2.40 1.08 17.98
N THR A 153 2.96 1.75 16.98
CA THR A 153 4.11 2.66 17.14
C THR A 153 3.75 4.13 16.96
N GLU A 154 2.46 4.44 16.74
CA GLU A 154 1.95 5.80 16.53
C GLU A 154 2.66 6.52 15.36
N GLN A 155 2.91 5.79 14.27
CA GLN A 155 3.59 6.31 13.09
C GLN A 155 2.62 6.55 11.93
N ASP A 156 2.91 7.53 11.08
CA ASP A 156 2.10 7.84 9.91
C ASP A 156 2.51 6.96 8.72
N LEU A 157 1.54 6.18 8.23
CA LEU A 157 1.73 5.25 7.13
C LEU A 157 0.45 5.11 6.30
N VAL A 158 0.60 5.09 4.98
CA VAL A 158 -0.48 4.93 4.00
C VAL A 158 -0.13 3.80 3.05
N CYS A 159 -1.07 2.91 2.80
CA CYS A 159 -0.94 1.87 1.78
C CYS A 159 -1.85 2.16 0.59
N VAL A 160 -1.28 2.06 -0.61
CA VAL A 160 -1.97 2.26 -1.89
C VAL A 160 -1.70 1.07 -2.79
N ALA A 161 -2.75 0.53 -3.37
CA ALA A 161 -2.69 -0.50 -4.38
C ALA A 161 -2.81 0.09 -5.78
N HIS A 162 -2.01 -0.38 -6.74
CA HIS A 162 -2.13 -0.03 -8.15
C HIS A 162 -2.71 -1.22 -8.91
N VAL A 163 -3.91 -1.05 -9.42
CA VAL A 163 -4.61 -2.05 -10.24
C VAL A 163 -4.37 -1.71 -11.71
N THR A 164 -3.52 -2.48 -12.38
CA THR A 164 -3.11 -2.22 -13.78
C THR A 164 -3.84 -3.10 -14.79
N ASN A 165 -4.32 -4.27 -14.35
CA ASN A 165 -5.01 -5.24 -15.20
C ASN A 165 -6.03 -6.08 -14.42
N THR A 166 -6.76 -6.94 -15.14
CA THR A 166 -7.66 -7.91 -14.53
C THR A 166 -6.92 -9.23 -14.32
N MET A 167 -7.09 -9.89 -13.16
CA MET A 167 -6.48 -11.18 -12.81
C MET A 167 -6.74 -12.35 -13.81
N ALA A 168 -7.48 -12.13 -14.88
CA ALA A 168 -7.94 -13.18 -15.79
C ALA A 168 -7.17 -13.25 -17.11
N VAL A 169 -5.98 -12.65 -17.22
CA VAL A 169 -5.20 -12.71 -18.48
C VAL A 169 -4.13 -13.79 -18.34
N GLU A 170 -4.31 -14.88 -19.09
CA GLU A 170 -3.25 -15.84 -19.36
C GLU A 170 -2.21 -15.17 -20.27
N GLY A 171 -1.02 -14.87 -19.72
CA GLY A 171 0.10 -14.31 -20.47
C GLY A 171 0.95 -13.31 -19.67
N ASP A 172 2.11 -12.97 -20.22
CA ASP A 172 3.13 -12.08 -19.64
C ASP A 172 2.74 -10.58 -19.53
N ASP A 173 1.46 -10.25 -19.65
CA ASP A 173 0.97 -8.86 -19.67
C ASP A 173 0.76 -8.27 -18.27
N PHE A 174 1.86 -8.08 -17.54
CA PHE A 174 1.92 -7.08 -16.48
C PHE A 174 2.12 -5.69 -17.13
N GLU A 175 1.17 -5.24 -17.92
CA GLU A 175 1.22 -3.88 -18.45
C GLU A 175 1.02 -2.85 -17.35
N LYS A 176 2.10 -2.30 -16.87
CA LYS A 176 2.11 -1.20 -15.89
C LYS A 176 1.89 0.17 -16.52
N GLY A 177 1.57 0.22 -17.82
CA GLY A 177 1.49 1.45 -18.59
C GLY A 177 2.86 2.02 -19.01
N ALA A 178 2.88 3.20 -19.62
CA ALA A 178 4.13 3.87 -20.03
C ALA A 178 5.07 4.07 -18.83
N ASP A 179 6.36 3.81 -19.01
CA ASP A 179 7.41 3.91 -17.99
C ASP A 179 7.13 3.10 -16.71
N ASP A 180 6.52 1.91 -16.85
CA ASP A 180 6.10 1.02 -15.76
C ASP A 180 5.17 1.72 -14.72
N GLY A 181 4.42 2.73 -15.12
CA GLY A 181 3.54 3.50 -14.24
C GLY A 181 4.26 4.44 -13.27
N THR A 182 5.57 4.65 -13.42
CA THR A 182 6.43 5.37 -12.47
C THR A 182 5.94 6.79 -12.18
N TYR A 183 5.60 7.57 -13.22
CA TYR A 183 5.14 8.95 -13.04
C TYR A 183 3.78 9.04 -12.34
N ARG A 184 2.89 8.10 -12.59
CA ARG A 184 1.57 8.01 -11.96
C ARG A 184 1.69 7.66 -10.48
N ILE A 185 2.57 6.73 -10.14
CA ILE A 185 2.90 6.40 -8.75
C ILE A 185 3.46 7.61 -8.01
N LEU A 186 4.41 8.34 -8.61
CA LEU A 186 4.97 9.55 -8.01
C LEU A 186 3.92 10.65 -7.81
N ALA A 187 2.97 10.81 -8.73
CA ALA A 187 1.88 11.77 -8.59
C ALA A 187 0.96 11.41 -7.40
N VAL A 188 0.63 10.12 -7.22
CA VAL A 188 -0.15 9.66 -6.07
C VAL A 188 0.60 9.87 -4.76
N VAL A 189 1.89 9.54 -4.71
CA VAL A 189 2.74 9.75 -3.53
C VAL A 189 2.82 11.24 -3.18
N GLU A 190 2.98 12.12 -4.16
CA GLU A 190 2.96 13.58 -3.95
C GLU A 190 1.61 14.05 -3.40
N ALA A 191 0.50 13.60 -3.98
CA ALA A 191 -0.84 13.96 -3.54
C ALA A 191 -1.06 13.55 -2.07
N ILE A 192 -0.63 12.35 -1.68
CA ILE A 192 -0.69 11.86 -0.30
C ILE A 192 0.18 12.75 0.61
N ALA A 193 1.43 13.02 0.25
CA ALA A 193 2.32 13.84 1.04
C ALA A 193 1.77 15.27 1.23
N ARG A 194 1.19 15.85 0.19
CA ARG A 194 0.56 17.16 0.22
C ARG A 194 -0.71 17.19 1.11
N GLY A 195 -1.57 16.18 1.00
CA GLY A 195 -2.76 16.04 1.84
C GLY A 195 -2.39 15.86 3.31
N TRP A 196 -1.41 15.00 3.58
CA TRP A 196 -0.90 14.74 4.92
C TRP A 196 -0.27 16.00 5.55
N SER A 197 0.55 16.76 4.81
CA SER A 197 1.25 17.95 5.32
C SER A 197 0.33 19.14 5.63
N LYS A 198 -0.90 19.19 5.10
CA LYS A 198 -1.87 20.26 5.41
C LYS A 198 -2.41 20.20 6.86
N GLY A 199 -2.08 19.17 7.59
CA GLY A 199 -2.51 18.99 8.99
C GLY A 199 -1.52 19.52 10.05
N PHE A 200 -0.42 20.16 9.61
CA PHE A 200 0.61 20.73 10.49
C PHE A 200 0.65 22.26 10.41
#